data_0fb8cdd964aa9be9f9e2128d57f84fd3
#
_entry.id   0fb8cdd964aa9be9f9e2128d57f84fd3
#
_cell.length_a   1.000
_cell.length_b   1.000
_cell.length_c   1.000
_cell.angle_alpha   90.00
_cell.angle_beta   90.00
_cell.angle_gamma   90.00
#
_symmetry.space_group_name_H-M   'P 1'
#
loop_
_entity.id
_entity.type
_entity.pdbx_description
1 polymer ?
#
loop_
_entity_poly.entity_id
_entity_poly.type
_entity_poly.pdbx_seq_one_letter_code
_entity_poly.pdbx_strand_id
1 'polypeptide(L)'
;MHPLAEYPRPAMRRDSCEILNGPWQYAITQTAEYPAAWQGSILVPYSPEAPASGVGRTLQPGQWLHYHRLFAPPAGEGGRVLLHFGAVDYACAVQVNGHLAGGHRGGYWPFTLDITDLLNGTGRNSLWVAVQDPTGHGTQARGKQTLKPGGMFYPAQSGIWQTVWLERVPDNYIQTLTVTPDYDARTVTVRVHTAKPGGAVNLWAMVRAGGVTIAEDWGSDEADQDGEVTLNIPEEHFFPWSPDTPFLYDLTVGTNQGEEAEFDTVHSYFALRKWSCTPDAHGVLRFCLNDKPILLNGLLDQGYWPEGLYTPPSDAAVERELSEVKALGFNLLRKHAKIEPQRWYYHCDRLGLIVWQDIVNGGSAYNLWFVTYLTNVLQPLLRRFPDGKAAYSLLSRAKPAGREEYAHELADTVQALRCHPCIACWVPFNEGWGQFDAGKAVQALRTLDGTRLVDEASGWFDQGGGDVHSLHNYFYPLRIRPQKRTVALSEYGGIAWPMPGHEPPHKTYGYGTAKDRQELTARYKKLQLKTVLPQLEKGLSALVYTQLTDVEDEVNGLFTYDRAAVKPDANAVRSVNAALAAEFARVTNPAKK
;
A
#
# COMPACT_ATOMS: atom_id res chain seq x y z
N MET A 1 -1.97 2.05 27.54
CA MET A 1 -2.57 2.44 26.24
C MET A 1 -2.01 1.48 25.21
N HIS A 2 -2.84 0.80 24.44
CA HIS A 2 -2.39 -0.07 23.36
C HIS A 2 -2.11 0.77 22.13
N PRO A 3 -0.93 0.69 21.48
CA PRO A 3 -0.68 1.38 20.23
C PRO A 3 -1.57 0.78 19.14
N LEU A 4 -2.09 1.63 18.22
CA LEU A 4 -2.91 1.21 17.08
C LEU A 4 -4.04 0.25 17.51
N ALA A 5 -4.92 0.75 18.39
CA ALA A 5 -6.01 -0.03 19.00
C ALA A 5 -7.25 -0.14 18.08
N GLU A 6 -7.26 0.57 16.98
CA GLU A 6 -8.35 0.58 16.01
C GLU A 6 -8.43 -0.77 15.28
N TYR A 7 -9.64 -1.16 14.85
CA TYR A 7 -9.84 -2.38 14.07
C TYR A 7 -8.99 -2.35 12.77
N PRO A 8 -8.10 -3.34 12.56
CA PRO A 8 -7.04 -3.21 11.57
C PRO A 8 -7.46 -3.43 10.11
N ARG A 9 -8.62 -4.07 9.86
CA ARG A 9 -9.12 -4.46 8.53
C ARG A 9 -10.50 -3.87 8.23
N PRO A 10 -10.61 -2.55 7.95
CA PRO A 10 -11.90 -1.86 7.78
C PRO A 10 -12.82 -2.43 6.70
N ALA A 11 -12.23 -3.00 5.62
CA ALA A 11 -12.98 -3.59 4.51
C ALA A 11 -13.58 -4.99 4.82
N MET A 12 -13.34 -5.54 6.01
CA MET A 12 -13.93 -6.81 6.47
C MET A 12 -13.95 -6.85 8.00
N ARG A 13 -14.75 -5.96 8.62
CA ARG A 13 -14.81 -5.78 10.07
C ARG A 13 -15.82 -6.73 10.70
N ARG A 14 -15.42 -7.34 11.82
CA ARG A 14 -16.32 -8.08 12.73
C ARG A 14 -16.42 -7.37 14.08
N ASP A 15 -17.49 -7.61 14.80
CA ASP A 15 -17.70 -7.03 16.13
C ASP A 15 -16.87 -7.77 17.19
N SER A 16 -16.59 -9.06 17.00
CA SER A 16 -15.71 -9.83 17.86
C SER A 16 -14.25 -9.58 17.48
N CYS A 17 -13.56 -8.71 18.23
CA CYS A 17 -12.15 -8.38 18.00
C CYS A 17 -11.41 -8.13 19.32
N GLU A 18 -10.26 -8.76 19.49
CA GLU A 18 -9.36 -8.52 20.62
C GLU A 18 -7.96 -8.16 20.08
N ILE A 19 -7.52 -6.93 20.30
CA ILE A 19 -6.21 -6.44 19.84
C ILE A 19 -5.11 -6.93 20.77
N LEU A 20 -4.09 -7.58 20.21
CA LEU A 20 -2.94 -8.08 20.95
C LEU A 20 -1.70 -7.16 20.90
N ASN A 21 -1.84 -5.93 20.40
CA ASN A 21 -0.77 -4.94 20.44
C ASN A 21 -0.40 -4.59 21.89
N GLY A 22 0.82 -4.08 22.11
CA GLY A 22 1.30 -3.69 23.43
C GLY A 22 2.59 -4.41 23.82
N PRO A 23 2.93 -4.50 25.11
CA PRO A 23 4.18 -5.12 25.55
C PRO A 23 4.16 -6.64 25.41
N TRP A 24 5.18 -7.18 24.72
CA TRP A 24 5.47 -8.61 24.63
C TRP A 24 6.88 -8.88 25.16
N GLN A 25 7.16 -10.10 25.63
CA GLN A 25 8.53 -10.52 25.91
C GLN A 25 9.25 -10.78 24.60
N TYR A 26 10.56 -10.47 24.52
CA TYR A 26 11.38 -10.77 23.35
C TYR A 26 12.74 -11.37 23.72
N ALA A 27 13.32 -12.09 22.75
CA ALA A 27 14.71 -12.50 22.75
C ALA A 27 15.26 -12.57 21.32
N ILE A 28 16.54 -12.24 21.13
CA ILE A 28 17.26 -12.45 19.86
C ILE A 28 18.31 -13.52 20.09
N THR A 29 18.24 -14.63 19.35
CA THR A 29 19.09 -15.82 19.52
C THR A 29 19.72 -16.25 18.20
N GLN A 30 20.53 -17.32 18.24
CA GLN A 30 21.14 -17.94 17.06
C GLN A 30 20.36 -19.17 16.56
N THR A 31 19.32 -19.58 17.26
CA THR A 31 18.54 -20.80 16.94
C THR A 31 17.05 -20.50 16.93
N ALA A 32 16.29 -21.34 16.21
CA ALA A 32 14.82 -21.26 16.17
C ALA A 32 14.13 -21.81 17.43
N GLU A 33 14.89 -22.37 18.36
CA GLU A 33 14.34 -22.99 19.55
C GLU A 33 13.80 -21.96 20.54
N TYR A 34 12.84 -22.36 21.37
CA TYR A 34 12.32 -21.52 22.45
C TYR A 34 13.46 -20.99 23.31
N PRO A 35 13.57 -19.69 23.54
CA PRO A 35 14.72 -19.10 24.23
C PRO A 35 14.77 -19.54 25.70
N ALA A 36 15.96 -19.86 26.16
CA ALA A 36 16.19 -20.23 27.57
C ALA A 36 15.88 -19.08 28.57
N ALA A 37 15.98 -17.84 28.11
CA ALA A 37 15.65 -16.65 28.87
C ALA A 37 15.19 -15.52 27.95
N TRP A 38 14.24 -14.72 28.40
CA TRP A 38 13.78 -13.50 27.72
C TRP A 38 14.74 -12.34 28.03
N GLN A 39 15.01 -11.52 27.00
CA GLN A 39 15.95 -10.40 27.10
C GLN A 39 15.30 -9.09 27.55
N GLY A 40 13.97 -9.02 27.53
CA GLY A 40 13.22 -7.84 27.92
C GLY A 40 11.82 -7.80 27.34
N SER A 41 11.30 -6.58 27.20
CA SER A 41 9.99 -6.31 26.60
C SER A 41 10.17 -5.53 25.30
N ILE A 42 9.35 -5.87 24.30
CA ILE A 42 9.21 -5.16 23.04
C ILE A 42 7.77 -4.65 22.90
N LEU A 43 7.59 -3.43 22.40
CA LEU A 43 6.26 -2.88 22.15
C LEU A 43 5.77 -3.26 20.73
N VAL A 44 4.90 -4.25 20.64
CA VAL A 44 4.26 -4.66 19.37
C VAL A 44 3.15 -3.63 19.01
N PRO A 45 3.06 -3.17 17.74
CA PRO A 45 3.66 -3.72 16.53
C PRO A 45 4.89 -2.93 16.01
N TYR A 46 5.81 -2.55 16.85
CA TYR A 46 7.03 -1.89 16.38
C TYR A 46 8.16 -2.91 16.21
N SER A 47 8.87 -2.83 15.07
CA SER A 47 10.03 -3.67 14.80
C SER A 47 11.15 -3.42 15.82
N PRO A 48 12.04 -4.38 16.11
CA PRO A 48 13.11 -4.21 17.10
C PRO A 48 14.09 -3.08 16.74
N GLU A 49 14.17 -2.69 15.46
CA GLU A 49 14.97 -1.58 14.97
C GLU A 49 14.36 -0.22 15.33
N ALA A 50 13.03 -0.15 15.43
CA ALA A 50 12.30 1.09 15.66
C ALA A 50 12.51 1.62 17.08
N PRO A 51 12.76 2.93 17.28
CA PRO A 51 12.86 3.54 18.61
C PRO A 51 11.64 3.24 19.50
N ALA A 52 10.44 3.29 18.93
CA ALA A 52 9.20 3.05 19.68
C ALA A 52 9.06 1.62 20.21
N SER A 53 9.80 0.65 19.68
CA SER A 53 9.81 -0.73 20.19
C SER A 53 10.38 -0.86 21.60
N GLY A 54 11.26 0.07 21.99
CA GLY A 54 12.03 0.01 23.23
C GLY A 54 13.24 -0.94 23.17
N VAL A 55 13.55 -1.53 22.01
CA VAL A 55 14.65 -2.48 21.80
C VAL A 55 15.88 -1.82 21.16
N GLY A 56 15.68 -1.11 20.05
CA GLY A 56 16.74 -0.37 19.34
C GLY A 56 17.85 -1.26 18.79
N ARG A 57 17.52 -2.47 18.31
CA ARG A 57 18.50 -3.44 17.80
C ARG A 57 18.12 -3.94 16.42
N THR A 58 19.07 -3.88 15.49
CA THR A 58 18.91 -4.44 14.14
C THR A 58 19.12 -5.95 14.16
N LEU A 59 18.11 -6.70 13.71
CA LEU A 59 18.21 -8.14 13.51
C LEU A 59 19.22 -8.45 12.40
N GLN A 60 20.14 -9.38 12.65
CA GLN A 60 21.15 -9.76 11.66
C GLN A 60 20.73 -11.05 10.95
N PRO A 61 21.11 -11.23 9.68
CA PRO A 61 20.89 -12.48 8.96
C PRO A 61 21.41 -13.70 9.74
N GLY A 62 20.56 -14.72 9.88
CA GLY A 62 20.86 -15.91 10.65
C GLY A 62 20.47 -15.83 12.13
N GLN A 63 20.12 -14.67 12.65
CA GLN A 63 19.51 -14.54 13.97
C GLN A 63 18.01 -14.83 13.92
N TRP A 64 17.46 -15.19 15.08
CA TRP A 64 16.05 -15.41 15.32
C TRP A 64 15.55 -14.41 16.35
N LEU A 65 14.44 -13.73 16.01
CA LEU A 65 13.71 -12.86 16.92
C LEU A 65 12.50 -13.64 17.47
N HIS A 66 12.45 -13.79 18.77
CA HIS A 66 11.38 -14.47 19.45
C HIS A 66 10.48 -13.48 20.18
N TYR A 67 9.19 -13.72 20.12
CA TYR A 67 8.15 -12.98 20.83
C TYR A 67 7.35 -13.96 21.70
N HIS A 68 6.94 -13.50 22.87
CA HIS A 68 6.03 -14.25 23.73
C HIS A 68 5.02 -13.35 24.41
N ARG A 69 3.77 -13.80 24.43
CA ARG A 69 2.67 -13.13 25.12
C ARG A 69 1.70 -14.14 25.71
N LEU A 70 1.15 -13.83 26.88
CA LEU A 70 -0.04 -14.50 27.42
C LEU A 70 -1.29 -13.74 26.96
N PHE A 71 -2.32 -14.47 26.53
CA PHE A 71 -3.59 -13.89 26.06
C PHE A 71 -4.78 -14.72 26.54
N ALA A 72 -5.96 -14.13 26.53
CA ALA A 72 -7.25 -14.80 26.62
C ALA A 72 -7.95 -14.78 25.25
N PRO A 73 -8.70 -15.81 24.89
CA PRO A 73 -9.50 -15.77 23.66
C PRO A 73 -10.61 -14.70 23.79
N PRO A 74 -11.16 -14.17 22.67
CA PRO A 74 -12.30 -13.29 22.70
C PRO A 74 -13.49 -13.95 23.42
N ALA A 75 -14.31 -13.14 24.11
CA ALA A 75 -15.49 -13.63 24.83
C ALA A 75 -16.48 -14.35 23.91
N GLY A 76 -17.22 -15.32 24.46
CA GLY A 76 -18.20 -16.15 23.76
C GLY A 76 -17.89 -17.65 23.89
N GLU A 77 -18.86 -18.48 23.53
CA GLU A 77 -18.76 -19.94 23.51
C GLU A 77 -18.93 -20.45 22.08
N GLY A 78 -18.37 -21.61 21.77
CA GLY A 78 -18.46 -22.22 20.44
C GLY A 78 -17.68 -21.47 19.34
N GLY A 79 -17.88 -21.91 18.11
CA GLY A 79 -17.25 -21.35 16.92
C GLY A 79 -15.73 -21.53 16.89
N ARG A 80 -15.08 -20.74 16.03
CA ARG A 80 -13.62 -20.75 15.81
C ARG A 80 -12.97 -19.49 16.36
N VAL A 81 -11.72 -19.60 16.78
CA VAL A 81 -10.88 -18.45 17.19
C VAL A 81 -9.75 -18.30 16.19
N LEU A 82 -9.76 -17.18 15.51
CA LEU A 82 -8.77 -16.84 14.48
C LEU A 82 -7.74 -15.88 15.04
N LEU A 83 -6.46 -16.20 14.84
CA LEU A 83 -5.32 -15.32 15.15
C LEU A 83 -4.83 -14.70 13.84
N HIS A 84 -4.82 -13.38 13.81
CA HIS A 84 -4.43 -12.60 12.64
C HIS A 84 -3.16 -11.80 12.91
N PHE A 85 -2.31 -11.73 11.88
CA PHE A 85 -1.16 -10.83 11.81
C PHE A 85 -1.31 -9.93 10.59
N GLY A 86 -1.20 -8.63 10.77
CA GLY A 86 -1.22 -7.67 9.67
C GLY A 86 0.01 -7.78 8.78
N ALA A 87 1.19 -7.95 9.37
CA ALA A 87 2.45 -8.28 8.69
C ALA A 87 3.53 -8.70 9.67
N VAL A 88 4.38 -9.65 9.24
CA VAL A 88 5.59 -10.09 9.95
C VAL A 88 6.73 -10.23 8.95
N ASP A 89 7.78 -9.43 9.06
CA ASP A 89 8.94 -9.49 8.17
C ASP A 89 10.02 -10.40 8.76
N TYR A 90 10.47 -11.46 8.16
CA TYR A 90 10.09 -11.96 6.83
C TYR A 90 9.42 -13.34 6.90
N ALA A 91 9.99 -14.29 7.64
CA ALA A 91 9.47 -15.64 7.80
C ALA A 91 9.26 -15.96 9.26
N CYS A 92 8.09 -16.52 9.62
CA CYS A 92 7.79 -16.83 11.01
C CYS A 92 7.16 -18.21 11.19
N ALA A 93 7.34 -18.75 12.40
CA ALA A 93 6.59 -19.87 12.95
C ALA A 93 5.84 -19.40 14.19
N VAL A 94 4.56 -19.82 14.31
CA VAL A 94 3.66 -19.43 15.39
C VAL A 94 3.24 -20.66 16.18
N GLN A 95 3.38 -20.62 17.50
CA GLN A 95 2.92 -21.68 18.40
C GLN A 95 1.94 -21.13 19.44
N VAL A 96 0.94 -21.92 19.75
CA VAL A 96 0.00 -21.67 20.84
C VAL A 96 0.06 -22.83 21.81
N ASN A 97 0.29 -22.55 23.09
CA ASN A 97 0.43 -23.55 24.17
C ASN A 97 1.46 -24.66 23.88
N GLY A 98 2.54 -24.31 23.17
CA GLY A 98 3.60 -25.24 22.76
C GLY A 98 3.29 -26.09 21.52
N HIS A 99 2.15 -25.91 20.89
CA HIS A 99 1.76 -26.58 19.65
C HIS A 99 1.88 -25.66 18.46
N LEU A 100 2.38 -26.15 17.32
CA LEU A 100 2.52 -25.38 16.10
C LEU A 100 1.12 -25.03 15.55
N ALA A 101 0.82 -23.73 15.47
CA ALA A 101 -0.39 -23.21 14.85
C ALA A 101 -0.21 -23.02 13.33
N GLY A 102 1.01 -22.68 12.90
CA GLY A 102 1.35 -22.48 11.50
C GLY A 102 2.59 -21.59 11.32
N GLY A 103 2.78 -21.11 10.10
CA GLY A 103 3.86 -20.20 9.76
C GLY A 103 3.49 -19.37 8.54
N HIS A 104 4.29 -18.33 8.29
CA HIS A 104 4.12 -17.43 7.15
C HIS A 104 5.46 -17.05 6.57
N ARG A 105 5.46 -16.69 5.28
CA ARG A 105 6.63 -16.17 4.56
C ARG A 105 6.18 -15.02 3.66
N GLY A 106 6.86 -13.88 3.78
CA GLY A 106 6.52 -12.63 3.10
C GLY A 106 6.30 -11.49 4.10
N GLY A 107 7.06 -10.39 3.96
CA GLY A 107 7.16 -9.34 4.98
C GLY A 107 6.01 -8.33 5.00
N TYR A 108 5.07 -8.38 4.04
CA TYR A 108 4.15 -7.26 3.81
C TYR A 108 2.67 -7.65 3.81
N TRP A 109 2.33 -8.93 3.85
CA TRP A 109 0.96 -9.41 3.67
C TRP A 109 0.39 -9.99 4.96
N PRO A 110 -0.92 -9.79 5.19
CA PRO A 110 -1.60 -10.37 6.33
C PRO A 110 -1.76 -11.88 6.18
N PHE A 111 -1.77 -12.58 7.32
CA PHE A 111 -2.13 -13.98 7.37
C PHE A 111 -2.96 -14.30 8.61
N THR A 112 -3.70 -15.41 8.54
CA THR A 112 -4.65 -15.86 9.56
C THR A 112 -4.39 -17.31 9.92
N LEU A 113 -4.42 -17.63 11.20
CA LEU A 113 -4.28 -18.97 11.74
C LEU A 113 -5.52 -19.30 12.59
N ASP A 114 -6.15 -20.43 12.33
CA ASP A 114 -7.18 -20.97 13.22
C ASP A 114 -6.49 -21.66 14.39
N ILE A 115 -6.69 -21.12 15.60
CA ILE A 115 -6.04 -21.60 16.82
C ILE A 115 -7.01 -22.30 17.78
N THR A 116 -8.25 -22.52 17.37
CA THR A 116 -9.35 -23.03 18.20
C THR A 116 -8.95 -24.29 18.98
N ASP A 117 -8.43 -25.28 18.27
CA ASP A 117 -8.13 -26.61 18.84
C ASP A 117 -6.83 -26.60 19.68
N LEU A 118 -6.13 -25.46 19.72
CA LEU A 118 -4.90 -25.27 20.50
C LEU A 118 -5.12 -24.50 21.81
N LEU A 119 -6.35 -24.03 22.07
CA LEU A 119 -6.66 -23.22 23.24
C LEU A 119 -6.88 -24.08 24.49
N ASN A 120 -6.44 -23.58 25.64
CA ASN A 120 -6.71 -24.14 26.98
C ASN A 120 -8.06 -23.59 27.51
N GLY A 121 -9.16 -23.88 26.80
CA GLY A 121 -10.48 -23.36 27.16
C GLY A 121 -10.50 -21.82 27.25
N THR A 122 -11.18 -21.28 28.27
CA THR A 122 -11.31 -19.83 28.52
C THR A 122 -10.13 -19.24 29.30
N GLY A 123 -9.15 -20.04 29.68
CA GLY A 123 -8.02 -19.63 30.48
C GLY A 123 -6.95 -18.86 29.71
N ARG A 124 -5.85 -18.55 30.40
CA ARG A 124 -4.67 -17.93 29.75
C ARG A 124 -3.98 -18.91 28.82
N ASN A 125 -3.73 -18.44 27.62
CA ASN A 125 -3.00 -19.17 26.59
C ASN A 125 -1.65 -18.49 26.35
N SER A 126 -0.64 -19.28 25.95
CA SER A 126 0.71 -18.83 25.63
C SER A 126 0.86 -18.74 24.12
N LEU A 127 1.21 -17.59 23.59
CA LEU A 127 1.55 -17.34 22.20
C LEU A 127 3.05 -17.12 22.08
N TRP A 128 3.71 -17.90 21.23
CA TRP A 128 5.10 -17.73 20.86
C TRP A 128 5.26 -17.59 19.35
N VAL A 129 6.04 -16.60 18.94
CA VAL A 129 6.35 -16.35 17.51
C VAL A 129 7.87 -16.29 17.37
N ALA A 130 8.43 -17.10 16.46
CA ALA A 130 9.84 -17.08 16.09
C ALA A 130 9.98 -16.55 14.67
N VAL A 131 10.79 -15.53 14.48
CA VAL A 131 10.94 -14.81 13.21
C VAL A 131 12.38 -14.81 12.76
N GLN A 132 12.59 -14.97 11.45
CA GLN A 132 13.88 -14.81 10.78
C GLN A 132 13.72 -13.85 9.60
N ASP A 133 14.65 -12.90 9.48
CA ASP A 133 14.70 -11.95 8.36
C ASP A 133 16.10 -11.85 7.79
N PRO A 134 16.32 -12.24 6.51
CA PRO A 134 17.59 -12.05 5.83
C PRO A 134 17.80 -10.62 5.33
N THR A 135 16.81 -9.72 5.38
CA THR A 135 16.82 -8.35 4.84
C THR A 135 17.41 -8.29 3.41
N GLY A 136 18.63 -7.83 3.25
CA GLY A 136 19.30 -7.67 1.95
C GLY A 136 20.05 -8.92 1.42
N HIS A 137 19.99 -10.06 2.12
CA HIS A 137 20.76 -11.28 1.77
C HIS A 137 19.93 -12.35 1.05
N GLY A 138 18.66 -12.09 0.76
CA GLY A 138 17.76 -12.99 0.05
C GLY A 138 17.36 -12.50 -1.33
N THR A 139 16.20 -12.99 -1.81
CA THR A 139 15.54 -12.57 -3.05
C THR A 139 14.13 -12.04 -2.83
N GLN A 140 13.69 -12.04 -1.59
CA GLN A 140 12.37 -11.58 -1.15
C GLN A 140 12.12 -10.10 -1.43
N ALA A 141 10.85 -9.71 -1.38
CA ALA A 141 10.45 -8.32 -1.34
C ALA A 141 11.04 -7.64 -0.10
N ARG A 142 11.66 -6.48 -0.28
CA ARG A 142 12.26 -5.69 0.82
C ARG A 142 12.16 -4.19 0.62
N GLY A 143 11.68 -3.73 -0.53
CA GLY A 143 11.64 -2.31 -0.85
C GLY A 143 13.02 -1.65 -0.77
N LYS A 144 13.09 -0.56 -0.03
CA LYS A 144 14.34 0.20 0.20
C LYS A 144 15.08 -0.18 1.49
N GLN A 145 14.68 -1.25 2.16
CA GLN A 145 15.31 -1.71 3.40
C GLN A 145 16.75 -2.18 3.17
N THR A 146 17.63 -1.84 4.11
CA THR A 146 19.03 -2.27 4.12
C THR A 146 19.59 -2.34 5.52
N LEU A 147 20.58 -3.25 5.74
CA LEU A 147 21.35 -3.30 6.97
C LEU A 147 22.41 -2.19 7.08
N LYS A 148 22.63 -1.45 5.98
CA LYS A 148 23.58 -0.32 5.91
C LYS A 148 22.86 0.88 5.31
N PRO A 149 22.00 1.57 6.08
CA PRO A 149 21.23 2.71 5.58
C PRO A 149 22.13 3.84 5.10
N GLY A 150 21.62 4.62 4.17
CA GLY A 150 22.28 5.82 3.63
C GLY A 150 21.80 6.17 2.23
N GLY A 151 21.79 7.46 1.92
CA GLY A 151 21.26 7.99 0.68
C GLY A 151 19.77 7.67 0.53
N MET A 152 19.39 6.93 -0.53
CA MET A 152 18.02 6.54 -0.82
C MET A 152 17.61 5.17 -0.24
N PHE A 153 18.43 4.57 0.63
CA PHE A 153 18.13 3.31 1.31
C PHE A 153 18.02 3.54 2.81
N TYR A 154 17.04 2.89 3.43
CA TYR A 154 16.60 3.17 4.79
C TYR A 154 16.80 1.97 5.73
N PRO A 155 16.67 2.17 7.06
CA PRO A 155 16.84 1.11 8.02
C PRO A 155 16.00 -0.13 7.73
N ALA A 156 16.57 -1.30 8.03
CA ALA A 156 15.88 -2.57 8.00
C ALA A 156 14.71 -2.60 9.00
N GLN A 157 13.77 -3.45 8.74
CA GLN A 157 12.62 -3.75 9.58
C GLN A 157 12.50 -5.25 9.69
N SER A 158 12.27 -5.77 10.90
CA SER A 158 12.13 -7.19 11.12
C SER A 158 10.99 -7.50 12.08
N GLY A 159 10.45 -8.70 11.98
CA GLY A 159 9.43 -9.16 12.92
C GLY A 159 8.05 -8.54 12.71
N ILE A 160 7.28 -8.50 13.79
CA ILE A 160 5.90 -8.00 13.79
C ILE A 160 5.92 -6.48 13.68
N TRP A 161 5.39 -5.93 12.56
CA TRP A 161 5.33 -4.49 12.35
C TRP A 161 3.93 -3.94 12.02
N GLN A 162 2.92 -4.83 11.95
CA GLN A 162 1.51 -4.45 11.90
C GLN A 162 0.73 -5.17 13.01
N THR A 163 -0.49 -4.69 13.26
CA THR A 163 -1.36 -5.17 14.35
C THR A 163 -1.52 -6.69 14.36
N VAL A 164 -1.54 -7.25 15.56
CA VAL A 164 -1.91 -8.64 15.85
C VAL A 164 -3.25 -8.62 16.58
N TRP A 165 -4.22 -9.46 16.15
CA TRP A 165 -5.54 -9.50 16.77
C TRP A 165 -6.18 -10.88 16.70
N LEU A 166 -7.22 -11.07 17.49
CA LEU A 166 -8.06 -12.26 17.51
C LEU A 166 -9.48 -11.91 17.08
N GLU A 167 -10.14 -12.84 16.41
CA GLU A 167 -11.57 -12.82 16.13
C GLU A 167 -12.20 -14.14 16.56
N ARG A 168 -13.42 -14.10 17.12
CA ARG A 168 -14.26 -15.27 17.27
C ARG A 168 -15.30 -15.27 16.16
N VAL A 169 -15.43 -16.38 15.46
CA VAL A 169 -16.29 -16.54 14.30
C VAL A 169 -17.11 -17.83 14.42
N PRO A 170 -18.26 -17.97 13.74
CA PRO A 170 -18.96 -19.23 13.64
C PRO A 170 -18.08 -20.36 13.07
N ASP A 171 -18.54 -21.58 13.20
CA ASP A 171 -17.81 -22.76 12.68
C ASP A 171 -17.59 -22.72 11.16
N ASN A 172 -18.54 -22.16 10.42
CA ASN A 172 -18.33 -21.77 9.03
C ASN A 172 -18.44 -20.26 8.91
N TYR A 173 -17.37 -19.62 8.49
CA TYR A 173 -17.22 -18.16 8.44
C TYR A 173 -16.76 -17.70 7.06
N ILE A 174 -16.99 -16.43 6.76
CA ILE A 174 -16.47 -15.77 5.56
C ILE A 174 -14.95 -15.71 5.66
N GLN A 175 -14.27 -16.50 4.85
CA GLN A 175 -12.81 -16.51 4.77
C GLN A 175 -12.30 -15.38 3.89
N THR A 176 -12.95 -15.15 2.74
CA THR A 176 -12.65 -14.03 1.86
C THR A 176 -13.93 -13.33 1.42
N LEU A 177 -13.83 -12.00 1.31
CA LEU A 177 -14.87 -11.12 0.78
C LEU A 177 -14.32 -10.37 -0.42
N THR A 178 -14.98 -10.50 -1.56
CA THR A 178 -14.66 -9.74 -2.77
C THR A 178 -15.84 -8.83 -3.12
N VAL A 179 -15.59 -7.54 -3.17
CA VAL A 179 -16.58 -6.51 -3.55
C VAL A 179 -16.17 -5.91 -4.88
N THR A 180 -17.01 -6.02 -5.88
CA THR A 180 -16.74 -5.55 -7.25
C THR A 180 -17.82 -4.57 -7.67
N PRO A 181 -17.60 -3.25 -7.48
CA PRO A 181 -18.51 -2.22 -7.97
C PRO A 181 -18.38 -2.05 -9.49
N ASP A 182 -19.51 -1.86 -10.16
CA ASP A 182 -19.60 -1.47 -11.58
C ASP A 182 -20.23 -0.08 -11.67
N TYR A 183 -19.42 0.89 -12.09
CA TYR A 183 -19.84 2.29 -12.25
C TYR A 183 -20.87 2.46 -13.36
N ASP A 184 -20.65 1.81 -14.52
CA ASP A 184 -21.50 1.98 -15.70
C ASP A 184 -22.85 1.26 -15.52
N ALA A 185 -22.84 0.07 -14.94
CA ALA A 185 -24.05 -0.70 -14.61
C ALA A 185 -24.77 -0.18 -13.35
N ARG A 186 -24.10 0.60 -12.51
CA ARG A 186 -24.58 1.03 -11.18
C ARG A 186 -24.93 -0.16 -10.28
N THR A 187 -24.04 -1.14 -10.24
CA THR A 187 -24.20 -2.34 -9.43
C THR A 187 -23.00 -2.57 -8.51
N VAL A 188 -23.17 -3.41 -7.53
CA VAL A 188 -22.08 -4.00 -6.77
C VAL A 188 -22.29 -5.50 -6.67
N THR A 189 -21.30 -6.26 -7.13
CA THR A 189 -21.27 -7.72 -6.96
C THR A 189 -20.45 -8.04 -5.72
N VAL A 190 -21.07 -8.78 -4.81
CA VAL A 190 -20.49 -9.28 -3.57
C VAL A 190 -20.28 -10.78 -3.71
N ARG A 191 -19.06 -11.25 -3.56
CA ARG A 191 -18.72 -12.67 -3.54
C ARG A 191 -18.03 -13.01 -2.23
N VAL A 192 -18.45 -14.10 -1.61
CA VAL A 192 -17.82 -14.67 -0.42
C VAL A 192 -17.28 -16.06 -0.73
N HIS A 193 -16.18 -16.42 -0.04
CA HIS A 193 -15.70 -17.78 0.08
C HIS A 193 -15.69 -18.15 1.55
N THR A 194 -16.33 -19.27 1.92
CA THR A 194 -16.46 -19.71 3.31
C THR A 194 -15.42 -20.77 3.67
N ALA A 195 -15.18 -20.94 4.97
CA ALA A 195 -14.08 -21.79 5.46
C ALA A 195 -14.33 -23.29 5.29
N LYS A 196 -15.60 -23.75 5.30
CA LYS A 196 -15.94 -25.17 5.22
C LYS A 196 -16.61 -25.52 3.91
N PRO A 197 -16.16 -26.60 3.23
CA PRO A 197 -16.89 -27.17 2.10
C PRO A 197 -18.17 -27.89 2.58
N GLY A 198 -19.14 -27.99 1.72
CA GLY A 198 -20.33 -28.89 1.92
C GLY A 198 -21.65 -28.15 2.08
N GLY A 199 -22.26 -27.79 0.98
CA GLY A 199 -23.60 -27.25 0.88
C GLY A 199 -23.69 -25.84 0.32
N ALA A 200 -24.88 -25.47 -0.11
CA ALA A 200 -25.15 -24.12 -0.62
C ALA A 200 -24.89 -23.07 0.46
N VAL A 201 -24.24 -22.00 0.08
CA VAL A 201 -23.99 -20.83 0.92
C VAL A 201 -25.14 -19.84 0.74
N ASN A 202 -25.94 -19.59 1.78
CA ASN A 202 -26.90 -18.51 1.77
C ASN A 202 -26.15 -17.20 2.05
N LEU A 203 -26.09 -16.34 1.06
CA LEU A 203 -25.44 -15.05 1.14
C LEU A 203 -26.49 -13.94 1.20
N TRP A 204 -26.42 -13.10 2.21
CA TRP A 204 -27.20 -11.89 2.33
C TRP A 204 -26.28 -10.68 2.27
N ALA A 205 -26.68 -9.65 1.52
CA ALA A 205 -25.94 -8.39 1.48
C ALA A 205 -26.89 -7.20 1.52
N MET A 206 -26.47 -6.15 2.25
CA MET A 206 -27.22 -4.90 2.43
C MET A 206 -26.29 -3.70 2.21
N VAL A 207 -26.74 -2.78 1.34
CA VAL A 207 -26.03 -1.53 1.06
C VAL A 207 -26.78 -0.36 1.72
N ARG A 208 -26.00 0.52 2.38
CA ARG A 208 -26.51 1.77 2.94
C ARG A 208 -25.79 2.98 2.34
N ALA A 209 -26.54 4.06 2.14
CA ALA A 209 -26.01 5.36 1.77
C ALA A 209 -26.42 6.39 2.82
N GLY A 210 -25.44 6.97 3.53
CA GLY A 210 -25.73 7.93 4.60
C GLY A 210 -26.62 7.37 5.72
N GLY A 211 -26.49 6.08 6.04
CA GLY A 211 -27.26 5.39 7.07
C GLY A 211 -28.63 4.84 6.62
N VAL A 212 -29.07 5.15 5.38
CA VAL A 212 -30.33 4.65 4.80
C VAL A 212 -30.04 3.39 3.98
N THR A 213 -30.80 2.31 4.20
CA THR A 213 -30.74 1.10 3.37
C THR A 213 -31.32 1.44 1.98
N ILE A 214 -30.52 1.18 0.93
CA ILE A 214 -30.85 1.51 -0.47
C ILE A 214 -30.96 0.29 -1.35
N ALA A 215 -30.32 -0.81 -0.97
CA ALA A 215 -30.42 -2.10 -1.64
C ALA A 215 -30.17 -3.23 -0.63
N GLU A 216 -30.88 -4.32 -0.80
CA GLU A 216 -30.75 -5.53 0.02
C GLU A 216 -31.20 -6.72 -0.83
N ASP A 217 -30.42 -7.79 -0.82
CA ASP A 217 -30.77 -8.99 -1.58
C ASP A 217 -30.07 -10.23 -1.00
N TRP A 218 -30.58 -11.38 -1.43
CA TRP A 218 -30.06 -12.70 -1.10
C TRP A 218 -29.51 -13.35 -2.36
N GLY A 219 -28.37 -14.00 -2.22
CA GLY A 219 -27.78 -14.84 -3.24
C GLY A 219 -27.49 -16.22 -2.67
N SER A 220 -27.49 -17.20 -3.52
CA SER A 220 -27.00 -18.54 -3.20
C SER A 220 -26.22 -19.05 -4.40
N ASP A 221 -25.12 -19.74 -4.16
CA ASP A 221 -24.47 -20.54 -5.18
C ASP A 221 -24.54 -21.99 -4.74
N GLU A 222 -24.92 -22.88 -5.66
CA GLU A 222 -24.91 -24.35 -5.43
C GLU A 222 -23.45 -24.86 -5.46
N ALA A 223 -22.50 -24.01 -5.85
CA ALA A 223 -21.08 -24.33 -5.83
C ALA A 223 -20.56 -24.39 -4.38
N ASP A 224 -19.76 -25.38 -4.12
CA ASP A 224 -19.20 -25.68 -2.81
C ASP A 224 -18.36 -24.50 -2.26
N GLN A 225 -18.73 -23.93 -1.11
CA GLN A 225 -18.08 -22.84 -0.36
C GLN A 225 -18.27 -21.40 -0.89
N ASP A 226 -18.77 -21.17 -2.09
CA ASP A 226 -18.90 -19.83 -2.67
C ASP A 226 -20.35 -19.32 -2.60
N GLY A 227 -20.50 -18.01 -2.43
CA GLY A 227 -21.77 -17.32 -2.55
C GLY A 227 -21.58 -16.01 -3.32
N GLU A 228 -22.54 -15.67 -4.18
CA GLU A 228 -22.53 -14.44 -4.96
C GLU A 228 -23.89 -13.76 -4.96
N VAL A 229 -23.90 -12.43 -4.81
CA VAL A 229 -25.08 -11.60 -5.00
C VAL A 229 -24.70 -10.29 -5.68
N THR A 230 -25.56 -9.79 -6.56
CA THR A 230 -25.39 -8.50 -7.23
C THR A 230 -26.54 -7.57 -6.85
N LEU A 231 -26.21 -6.42 -6.24
CA LEU A 231 -27.18 -5.42 -5.83
C LEU A 231 -27.14 -4.23 -6.80
N ASN A 232 -28.34 -3.72 -7.13
CA ASN A 232 -28.49 -2.50 -7.95
C ASN A 232 -28.52 -1.26 -7.06
N ILE A 233 -27.78 -0.23 -7.44
CA ILE A 233 -27.78 1.08 -6.77
C ILE A 233 -28.79 1.97 -7.48
N PRO A 234 -29.87 2.43 -6.80
CA PRO A 234 -30.86 3.33 -7.38
C PRO A 234 -30.23 4.63 -7.89
N GLU A 235 -30.80 5.20 -8.94
CA GLU A 235 -30.26 6.41 -9.59
C GLU A 235 -30.16 7.60 -8.62
N GLU A 236 -31.17 7.77 -7.78
CA GLU A 236 -31.22 8.83 -6.74
C GLU A 236 -30.16 8.68 -5.64
N HIS A 237 -29.55 7.48 -5.54
CA HIS A 237 -28.49 7.16 -4.60
C HIS A 237 -27.13 6.89 -5.29
N PHE A 238 -27.01 7.26 -6.56
CA PHE A 238 -25.77 7.12 -7.31
C PHE A 238 -24.81 8.27 -6.99
N PHE A 239 -23.89 8.05 -6.05
CA PHE A 239 -22.88 9.00 -5.61
C PHE A 239 -21.47 8.53 -5.99
N PRO A 240 -20.97 8.89 -7.19
CA PRO A 240 -19.63 8.50 -7.63
C PRO A 240 -18.53 9.05 -6.71
N TRP A 241 -17.58 8.21 -6.39
CA TRP A 241 -16.41 8.61 -5.62
C TRP A 241 -15.46 9.47 -6.48
N SER A 242 -14.98 10.56 -5.89
CA SER A 242 -13.92 11.38 -6.43
C SER A 242 -13.11 12.03 -5.30
N PRO A 243 -11.93 12.64 -5.59
CA PRO A 243 -11.19 13.40 -4.59
C PRO A 243 -12.00 14.49 -3.90
N ASP A 244 -12.93 15.13 -4.61
CA ASP A 244 -13.76 16.21 -4.08
C ASP A 244 -15.02 15.72 -3.36
N THR A 245 -15.51 14.53 -3.74
CA THR A 245 -16.69 13.86 -3.17
C THR A 245 -16.40 12.40 -2.89
N PRO A 246 -15.61 12.08 -1.84
CA PRO A 246 -15.16 10.71 -1.56
C PRO A 246 -16.26 9.89 -0.86
N PHE A 247 -17.38 9.67 -1.55
CA PHE A 247 -18.51 8.95 -1.00
C PHE A 247 -18.23 7.46 -0.91
N LEU A 248 -18.44 6.89 0.28
CA LEU A 248 -18.36 5.47 0.56
C LEU A 248 -19.74 4.95 0.93
N TYR A 249 -20.15 3.84 0.30
CA TYR A 249 -21.34 3.10 0.69
C TYR A 249 -20.96 2.13 1.80
N ASP A 250 -21.79 2.02 2.85
CA ASP A 250 -21.66 0.96 3.83
C ASP A 250 -22.21 -0.34 3.25
N LEU A 251 -21.51 -1.43 3.48
CA LEU A 251 -21.90 -2.78 3.07
C LEU A 251 -21.89 -3.71 4.28
N THR A 252 -23.01 -4.38 4.52
CA THR A 252 -23.10 -5.48 5.49
C THR A 252 -23.33 -6.77 4.73
N VAL A 253 -22.54 -7.79 5.05
CA VAL A 253 -22.60 -9.11 4.41
C VAL A 253 -22.75 -10.16 5.49
N GLY A 254 -23.74 -11.02 5.33
CA GLY A 254 -24.00 -12.14 6.22
C GLY A 254 -24.09 -13.48 5.45
N THR A 255 -23.62 -14.55 6.05
CA THR A 255 -23.72 -15.89 5.45
C THR A 255 -23.97 -16.96 6.49
N ASN A 256 -24.76 -17.98 6.10
CA ASN A 256 -24.90 -19.22 6.86
C ASN A 256 -24.97 -20.42 5.91
N GLN A 257 -24.81 -21.60 6.48
CA GLN A 257 -25.07 -22.90 5.80
C GLN A 257 -26.17 -23.66 6.54
N GLY A 258 -27.37 -23.72 5.94
CA GLY A 258 -28.54 -24.35 6.55
C GLY A 258 -29.38 -23.44 7.45
N GLU A 259 -30.61 -23.84 7.75
CA GLU A 259 -31.60 -22.99 8.42
C GLU A 259 -31.29 -22.68 9.90
N GLU A 260 -30.54 -23.55 10.58
CA GLU A 260 -30.22 -23.43 12.02
C GLU A 260 -28.78 -22.94 12.30
N ALA A 261 -27.97 -22.68 11.25
CA ALA A 261 -26.59 -22.27 11.43
C ALA A 261 -26.47 -20.79 11.85
N GLU A 262 -25.55 -20.51 12.73
CA GLU A 262 -25.21 -19.14 13.12
C GLU A 262 -24.67 -18.34 11.92
N PHE A 263 -25.12 -17.08 11.78
CA PHE A 263 -24.63 -16.19 10.74
C PHE A 263 -23.24 -15.65 11.09
N ASP A 264 -22.29 -15.74 10.14
CA ASP A 264 -21.13 -14.87 10.17
C ASP A 264 -21.48 -13.54 9.49
N THR A 265 -21.31 -12.45 10.20
CA THR A 265 -21.61 -11.11 9.68
C THR A 265 -20.35 -10.27 9.64
N VAL A 266 -20.09 -9.67 8.49
CA VAL A 266 -18.99 -8.72 8.28
C VAL A 266 -19.52 -7.38 7.79
N HIS A 267 -18.87 -6.30 8.28
CA HIS A 267 -19.09 -4.95 7.82
C HIS A 267 -17.97 -4.53 6.90
N SER A 268 -18.33 -3.95 5.78
CA SER A 268 -17.41 -3.49 4.74
C SER A 268 -17.87 -2.15 4.19
N TYR A 269 -17.21 -1.69 3.15
CA TYR A 269 -17.60 -0.50 2.39
C TYR A 269 -17.11 -0.64 0.95
N PHE A 270 -17.66 0.17 0.06
CA PHE A 270 -17.19 0.29 -1.31
C PHE A 270 -17.47 1.68 -1.87
N ALA A 271 -16.96 1.94 -3.06
CA ALA A 271 -17.30 3.15 -3.82
C ALA A 271 -17.53 2.82 -5.29
N LEU A 272 -18.44 3.54 -5.92
CA LEU A 272 -18.66 3.50 -7.36
C LEU A 272 -17.71 4.49 -8.03
N ARG A 273 -16.79 3.98 -8.84
CA ARG A 273 -15.83 4.78 -9.59
C ARG A 273 -15.30 4.00 -10.80
N LYS A 274 -14.83 4.73 -11.81
CA LYS A 274 -14.25 4.15 -13.02
C LYS A 274 -12.96 4.87 -13.40
N TRP A 275 -11.87 4.12 -13.55
CA TRP A 275 -10.60 4.62 -14.09
C TRP A 275 -10.47 4.27 -15.57
N SER A 276 -9.98 5.22 -16.36
CA SER A 276 -9.71 4.99 -17.78
C SER A 276 -8.62 5.93 -18.30
N CYS A 277 -8.11 5.62 -19.50
CA CYS A 277 -7.22 6.48 -20.26
C CYS A 277 -7.89 6.76 -21.60
N THR A 278 -8.47 7.95 -21.76
CA THR A 278 -9.24 8.32 -22.97
C THR A 278 -8.75 9.65 -23.53
N PRO A 279 -8.95 9.90 -24.85
CA PRO A 279 -8.64 11.20 -25.45
C PRO A 279 -9.52 12.31 -24.86
N ASP A 280 -8.91 13.47 -24.59
CA ASP A 280 -9.63 14.70 -24.29
C ASP A 280 -10.27 15.30 -25.57
N ALA A 281 -10.88 16.48 -25.44
CA ALA A 281 -11.52 17.17 -26.55
C ALA A 281 -10.56 17.54 -27.72
N HIS A 282 -9.25 17.47 -27.46
CA HIS A 282 -8.19 17.75 -28.46
C HIS A 282 -7.50 16.47 -28.96
N GLY A 283 -8.01 15.29 -28.61
CA GLY A 283 -7.46 14.00 -29.02
C GLY A 283 -6.22 13.57 -28.25
N VAL A 284 -5.89 14.22 -27.14
CA VAL A 284 -4.74 13.90 -26.27
C VAL A 284 -5.19 12.95 -25.18
N LEU A 285 -4.50 11.81 -25.03
CA LEU A 285 -4.80 10.85 -23.97
C LEU A 285 -4.60 11.43 -22.57
N ARG A 286 -5.63 11.26 -21.72
CA ARG A 286 -5.65 11.72 -20.33
C ARG A 286 -6.05 10.59 -19.39
N PHE A 287 -5.61 10.68 -18.13
CA PHE A 287 -6.27 9.93 -17.07
C PHE A 287 -7.67 10.47 -16.89
N CYS A 288 -8.62 9.56 -16.77
CA CYS A 288 -10.03 9.89 -16.53
C CYS A 288 -10.54 9.15 -15.30
N LEU A 289 -11.28 9.87 -14.47
CA LEU A 289 -12.07 9.33 -13.38
C LEU A 289 -13.55 9.60 -13.70
N ASN A 290 -14.37 8.55 -13.69
CA ASN A 290 -15.80 8.66 -14.00
C ASN A 290 -16.02 9.37 -15.35
N ASP A 291 -15.26 8.96 -16.38
CA ASP A 291 -15.26 9.46 -17.76
C ASP A 291 -14.83 10.94 -17.93
N LYS A 292 -14.33 11.58 -16.86
CA LYS A 292 -13.86 12.97 -16.92
C LYS A 292 -12.33 13.04 -16.79
N PRO A 293 -11.64 13.82 -17.66
CA PRO A 293 -10.20 14.04 -17.49
C PRO A 293 -9.87 14.61 -16.11
N ILE A 294 -8.86 14.05 -15.48
CA ILE A 294 -8.36 14.46 -14.17
C ILE A 294 -6.86 14.63 -14.19
N LEU A 295 -6.36 15.72 -13.59
CA LEU A 295 -4.94 15.86 -13.28
C LEU A 295 -4.63 15.08 -12.00
N LEU A 296 -3.77 14.09 -12.11
CA LEU A 296 -3.21 13.41 -10.96
C LEU A 296 -1.99 14.21 -10.48
N ASN A 297 -2.12 14.93 -9.37
CA ASN A 297 -1.07 15.79 -8.82
C ASN A 297 -0.72 15.33 -7.40
N GLY A 298 0.44 14.73 -7.22
CA GLY A 298 0.78 14.07 -5.98
C GLY A 298 2.24 14.04 -5.60
N LEU A 299 2.50 13.22 -4.59
CA LEU A 299 3.79 13.07 -3.92
C LEU A 299 4.20 11.61 -3.87
N LEU A 300 5.52 11.37 -3.95
CA LEU A 300 6.11 10.07 -3.66
C LEU A 300 6.12 9.86 -2.15
N ASP A 301 5.59 8.75 -1.67
CA ASP A 301 5.49 8.45 -0.25
C ASP A 301 6.20 7.14 0.09
N GLN A 302 7.25 7.24 0.89
CA GLN A 302 8.07 6.11 1.34
C GLN A 302 7.46 5.38 2.55
N GLY A 303 6.57 6.03 3.29
CA GLY A 303 5.87 5.43 4.43
C GLY A 303 6.75 5.15 5.66
N TYR A 304 7.79 5.94 5.91
CA TYR A 304 8.63 5.82 7.10
C TYR A 304 8.31 6.90 8.14
N TRP A 305 8.43 6.52 9.42
CA TRP A 305 8.23 7.37 10.57
C TRP A 305 9.46 7.34 11.48
N PRO A 306 9.88 8.47 12.08
CA PRO A 306 11.09 8.49 12.89
C PRO A 306 11.02 7.60 14.13
N GLU A 307 9.82 7.46 14.73
CA GLU A 307 9.62 6.65 15.93
C GLU A 307 9.44 5.16 15.63
N GLY A 308 8.73 4.85 14.55
CA GLY A 308 8.23 3.50 14.28
C GLY A 308 8.72 2.87 12.97
N LEU A 309 9.56 3.57 12.22
CA LEU A 309 10.01 3.18 10.89
C LEU A 309 8.79 2.91 9.96
N TYR A 310 8.47 1.65 9.66
CA TYR A 310 7.27 1.31 8.85
C TYR A 310 5.95 1.49 9.61
N THR A 311 5.99 1.45 10.93
CA THR A 311 4.78 1.51 11.76
C THR A 311 4.50 2.96 12.19
N PRO A 312 3.34 3.53 11.84
CA PRO A 312 3.01 4.89 12.27
C PRO A 312 2.82 4.96 13.80
N PRO A 313 3.03 6.14 14.41
CA PRO A 313 2.88 6.29 15.86
C PRO A 313 1.42 6.18 16.33
N SER A 314 0.46 6.50 15.48
CA SER A 314 -0.99 6.35 15.75
C SER A 314 -1.80 6.47 14.46
N ASP A 315 -3.03 6.00 14.49
CA ASP A 315 -4.01 6.17 13.41
C ASP A 315 -4.31 7.66 13.15
N ALA A 316 -4.43 8.45 14.21
CA ALA A 316 -4.63 9.90 14.12
C ALA A 316 -3.44 10.64 13.46
N ALA A 317 -2.20 10.12 13.59
CA ALA A 317 -1.05 10.70 12.91
C ALA A 317 -1.12 10.46 11.39
N VAL A 318 -1.55 9.27 10.98
CA VAL A 318 -1.81 8.94 9.57
C VAL A 318 -2.89 9.86 8.99
N GLU A 319 -4.02 9.96 9.66
CA GLU A 319 -5.13 10.81 9.21
C GLU A 319 -4.72 12.27 9.06
N ARG A 320 -3.94 12.80 9.99
CA ARG A 320 -3.42 14.17 9.95
C ARG A 320 -2.49 14.37 8.75
N GLU A 321 -1.50 13.50 8.54
CA GLU A 321 -0.59 13.58 7.38
C GLU A 321 -1.38 13.63 6.07
N LEU A 322 -2.32 12.70 5.88
CA LEU A 322 -3.13 12.62 4.67
C LEU A 322 -4.03 13.87 4.49
N SER A 323 -4.58 14.39 5.58
CA SER A 323 -5.40 15.62 5.56
C SER A 323 -4.56 16.84 5.18
N GLU A 324 -3.32 16.95 5.67
CA GLU A 324 -2.40 18.02 5.33
C GLU A 324 -1.95 17.96 3.86
N VAL A 325 -1.70 16.76 3.32
CA VAL A 325 -1.43 16.56 1.89
C VAL A 325 -2.56 17.13 1.04
N LYS A 326 -3.80 16.77 1.38
CA LYS A 326 -4.99 17.26 0.69
C LYS A 326 -5.16 18.77 0.85
N ALA A 327 -4.93 19.32 2.03
CA ALA A 327 -5.00 20.75 2.32
C ALA A 327 -3.95 21.57 1.53
N LEU A 328 -2.86 20.97 1.11
CA LEU A 328 -1.88 21.57 0.19
C LEU A 328 -2.32 21.54 -1.28
N GLY A 329 -3.45 20.89 -1.61
CA GLY A 329 -4.01 20.80 -2.96
C GLY A 329 -3.48 19.62 -3.79
N PHE A 330 -2.89 18.63 -3.16
CA PHE A 330 -2.57 17.35 -3.80
C PHE A 330 -3.78 16.40 -3.73
N ASN A 331 -3.91 15.54 -4.75
CA ASN A 331 -4.96 14.53 -4.81
C ASN A 331 -4.42 13.11 -4.99
N LEU A 332 -3.11 12.93 -5.04
CA LEU A 332 -2.46 11.65 -5.31
C LEU A 332 -1.31 11.42 -4.33
N LEU A 333 -1.16 10.16 -3.89
CA LEU A 333 0.06 9.62 -3.29
C LEU A 333 0.52 8.40 -4.10
N ARG A 334 1.78 8.36 -4.49
CA ARG A 334 2.41 7.14 -4.97
C ARG A 334 3.10 6.47 -3.80
N LYS A 335 2.52 5.36 -3.33
CA LYS A 335 3.09 4.55 -2.25
C LYS A 335 4.24 3.74 -2.81
N HIS A 336 5.45 4.15 -2.46
CA HIS A 336 6.66 3.66 -3.08
C HIS A 336 7.26 2.50 -2.31
N ALA A 337 7.24 1.32 -2.96
CA ALA A 337 7.88 0.08 -2.56
C ALA A 337 7.53 -0.41 -1.13
N LYS A 338 6.32 -0.10 -0.66
CA LYS A 338 5.79 -0.52 0.64
C LYS A 338 4.28 -0.81 0.54
N ILE A 339 3.80 -1.77 1.32
CA ILE A 339 2.37 -1.99 1.56
C ILE A 339 2.06 -1.49 2.96
N GLU A 340 1.15 -0.54 3.06
CA GLU A 340 0.71 0.03 4.34
C GLU A 340 -0.30 -0.88 5.07
N PRO A 341 -0.52 -0.67 6.37
CA PRO A 341 -1.70 -1.20 7.04
C PRO A 341 -2.99 -0.76 6.32
N GLN A 342 -4.00 -1.64 6.24
CA GLN A 342 -5.24 -1.35 5.51
C GLN A 342 -5.94 -0.07 5.96
N ARG A 343 -5.73 0.37 7.21
CA ARG A 343 -6.26 1.63 7.72
C ARG A 343 -5.72 2.86 6.99
N TRP A 344 -4.48 2.84 6.52
CA TRP A 344 -3.93 3.92 5.71
C TRP A 344 -4.72 4.11 4.41
N TYR A 345 -5.02 3.00 3.70
CA TYR A 345 -5.84 3.05 2.48
C TYR A 345 -7.28 3.47 2.78
N TYR A 346 -7.87 2.99 3.88
CA TYR A 346 -9.19 3.42 4.33
C TYR A 346 -9.25 4.94 4.57
N HIS A 347 -8.21 5.53 5.15
CA HIS A 347 -8.13 6.97 5.28
C HIS A 347 -8.01 7.68 3.92
N CYS A 348 -7.26 7.12 2.96
CA CYS A 348 -7.24 7.63 1.58
C CYS A 348 -8.63 7.53 0.92
N ASP A 349 -9.33 6.41 1.10
CA ASP A 349 -10.68 6.19 0.57
C ASP A 349 -11.66 7.26 1.03
N ARG A 350 -11.71 7.53 2.35
CA ARG A 350 -12.65 8.49 2.95
C ARG A 350 -12.24 9.95 2.83
N LEU A 351 -10.96 10.25 2.68
CA LEU A 351 -10.44 11.60 2.48
C LEU A 351 -10.39 12.01 0.99
N GLY A 352 -10.54 11.07 0.07
CA GLY A 352 -10.47 11.32 -1.36
C GLY A 352 -9.03 11.54 -1.85
N LEU A 353 -8.08 10.75 -1.36
CA LEU A 353 -6.73 10.70 -1.89
C LEU A 353 -6.58 9.50 -2.80
N ILE A 354 -6.15 9.74 -4.03
CA ILE A 354 -5.86 8.70 -5.02
C ILE A 354 -4.53 8.04 -4.64
N VAL A 355 -4.42 6.74 -4.88
CA VAL A 355 -3.20 5.98 -4.61
C VAL A 355 -2.69 5.32 -5.88
N TRP A 356 -1.41 5.49 -6.18
CA TRP A 356 -0.63 4.61 -7.04
C TRP A 356 0.17 3.69 -6.14
N GLN A 357 -0.03 2.38 -6.30
CA GLN A 357 0.57 1.38 -5.45
C GLN A 357 1.69 0.65 -6.16
N ASP A 358 2.91 0.83 -5.70
CA ASP A 358 4.04 0.03 -6.16
C ASP A 358 3.96 -1.38 -5.55
N ILE A 359 4.22 -2.40 -6.37
CA ILE A 359 4.52 -3.74 -5.88
C ILE A 359 5.91 -3.70 -5.25
N VAL A 360 6.06 -4.29 -4.08
CA VAL A 360 7.33 -4.21 -3.33
C VAL A 360 8.44 -4.92 -4.10
N ASN A 361 9.47 -4.18 -4.42
CA ASN A 361 10.61 -4.72 -5.16
C ASN A 361 11.50 -5.59 -4.27
N GLY A 362 12.16 -6.55 -4.90
CA GLY A 362 13.09 -7.49 -4.28
C GLY A 362 14.04 -8.07 -5.32
N GLY A 363 14.75 -9.11 -4.95
CA GLY A 363 15.75 -9.76 -5.80
C GLY A 363 17.11 -9.88 -5.10
N SER A 364 18.13 -10.39 -5.75
CA SER A 364 19.49 -10.40 -5.23
C SER A 364 20.02 -8.97 -5.04
N ALA A 365 21.24 -8.81 -4.56
CA ALA A 365 21.86 -7.48 -4.44
C ALA A 365 21.78 -6.70 -5.77
N TYR A 366 21.30 -5.45 -5.70
CA TYR A 366 21.12 -4.62 -6.89
C TYR A 366 22.45 -4.18 -7.47
N ASN A 367 22.57 -4.25 -8.80
CA ASN A 367 23.68 -3.62 -9.52
C ASN A 367 23.42 -2.10 -9.63
N LEU A 368 23.63 -1.37 -8.54
CA LEU A 368 23.35 0.07 -8.45
C LEU A 368 24.11 0.88 -9.50
N TRP A 369 25.32 0.43 -9.89
CA TRP A 369 26.05 1.10 -10.95
C TRP A 369 25.28 1.09 -12.27
N PHE A 370 24.66 -0.04 -12.61
CA PHE A 370 23.85 -0.17 -13.82
C PHE A 370 22.49 0.50 -13.66
N VAL A 371 21.67 0.03 -12.71
CA VAL A 371 20.25 0.43 -12.61
C VAL A 371 20.04 1.87 -12.13
N THR A 372 21.02 2.47 -11.45
CA THR A 372 20.93 3.85 -10.95
C THR A 372 21.87 4.78 -11.71
N TYR A 373 23.19 4.59 -11.61
CA TYR A 373 24.13 5.58 -12.13
C TYR A 373 24.19 5.62 -13.65
N LEU A 374 24.42 4.47 -14.30
CA LEU A 374 24.54 4.41 -15.76
C LEU A 374 23.23 4.78 -16.44
N THR A 375 22.11 4.27 -15.91
CA THR A 375 20.79 4.51 -16.48
C THR A 375 20.39 5.97 -16.38
N ASN A 376 20.66 6.66 -15.27
CA ASN A 376 20.42 8.10 -15.16
C ASN A 376 21.20 8.92 -16.21
N VAL A 377 22.45 8.53 -16.53
CA VAL A 377 23.28 9.20 -17.53
C VAL A 377 22.86 8.86 -18.97
N LEU A 378 22.46 7.61 -19.23
CA LEU A 378 22.12 7.08 -20.55
C LEU A 378 20.61 6.84 -20.73
N GLN A 379 19.76 7.48 -19.95
CA GLN A 379 18.31 7.28 -19.93
C GLN A 379 17.66 7.20 -21.32
N PRO A 380 17.95 8.08 -22.29
CA PRO A 380 17.34 7.99 -23.62
C PRO A 380 17.69 6.72 -24.40
N LEU A 381 18.89 6.17 -24.18
CA LEU A 381 19.39 4.97 -24.87
C LEU A 381 18.90 3.69 -24.19
N LEU A 382 18.82 3.69 -22.87
CA LEU A 382 18.46 2.51 -22.06
C LEU A 382 16.95 2.40 -21.78
N ARG A 383 16.16 3.35 -22.22
CA ARG A 383 14.72 3.42 -21.90
C ARG A 383 13.96 2.12 -22.23
N ARG A 384 14.33 1.41 -23.29
CA ARG A 384 13.77 0.12 -23.72
C ARG A 384 14.75 -1.03 -23.56
N PHE A 385 15.58 -0.98 -22.52
CA PHE A 385 16.45 -2.10 -22.22
C PHE A 385 15.60 -3.34 -21.93
N PRO A 386 15.87 -4.50 -22.60
CA PRO A 386 15.04 -5.68 -22.45
C PRO A 386 15.20 -6.30 -21.06
N ASP A 387 14.09 -6.78 -20.49
CA ASP A 387 14.03 -7.35 -19.12
C ASP A 387 13.77 -8.87 -19.09
N GLY A 388 13.90 -9.54 -20.24
CA GLY A 388 13.75 -10.99 -20.36
C GLY A 388 14.96 -11.78 -19.86
N LYS A 389 14.95 -13.10 -20.13
CA LYS A 389 15.91 -14.08 -19.57
C LYS A 389 17.39 -13.68 -19.66
N ALA A 390 17.81 -13.01 -20.73
CA ALA A 390 19.19 -12.56 -20.90
C ALA A 390 19.60 -11.46 -19.91
N ALA A 391 18.63 -10.68 -19.40
CA ALA A 391 18.87 -9.57 -18.48
C ALA A 391 18.67 -9.96 -17.00
N TYR A 392 18.13 -11.12 -16.67
CA TYR A 392 17.80 -11.49 -15.29
C TYR A 392 18.96 -11.32 -14.30
N SER A 393 20.18 -11.69 -14.70
CA SER A 393 21.36 -11.56 -13.83
C SER A 393 21.70 -10.09 -13.58
N LEU A 394 21.64 -9.26 -14.61
CA LEU A 394 21.96 -7.83 -14.53
C LEU A 394 20.91 -7.06 -13.72
N LEU A 395 19.63 -7.49 -13.78
CA LEU A 395 18.50 -6.92 -13.06
C LEU A 395 18.19 -7.63 -11.72
N SER A 396 19.16 -8.41 -11.20
CA SER A 396 19.07 -9.06 -9.87
C SER A 396 17.97 -10.12 -9.72
N ARG A 397 17.53 -10.74 -10.82
CA ARG A 397 16.47 -11.76 -10.86
C ARG A 397 16.91 -13.11 -11.45
N ALA A 398 18.22 -13.43 -11.36
CA ALA A 398 18.77 -14.69 -11.88
C ALA A 398 18.14 -15.95 -11.24
N LYS A 399 17.83 -15.92 -9.94
CA LYS A 399 17.27 -17.05 -9.19
C LYS A 399 15.79 -17.29 -9.55
N PRO A 400 15.40 -18.50 -10.05
CA PRO A 400 13.99 -18.81 -10.36
C PRO A 400 13.05 -18.61 -9.17
N ALA A 401 13.42 -19.15 -7.99
CA ALA A 401 12.62 -19.03 -6.79
C ALA A 401 12.25 -17.58 -6.44
N GLY A 402 13.16 -16.60 -6.62
CA GLY A 402 12.85 -15.20 -6.36
C GLY A 402 11.93 -14.57 -7.42
N ARG A 403 11.80 -15.17 -8.62
CA ARG A 403 10.80 -14.75 -9.61
C ARG A 403 9.43 -15.34 -9.32
N GLU A 404 9.38 -16.60 -8.87
CA GLU A 404 8.17 -17.27 -8.42
C GLU A 404 7.59 -16.58 -7.18
N GLU A 405 8.45 -16.31 -6.18
CA GLU A 405 8.09 -15.55 -4.97
C GLU A 405 7.46 -14.20 -5.34
N TYR A 406 8.10 -13.42 -6.22
CA TYR A 406 7.55 -12.13 -6.67
C TYR A 406 6.17 -12.27 -7.34
N ALA A 407 5.95 -13.33 -8.12
CA ALA A 407 4.65 -13.55 -8.77
C ALA A 407 3.54 -13.85 -7.74
N HIS A 408 3.85 -14.60 -6.68
CA HIS A 408 2.93 -14.81 -5.55
C HIS A 408 2.67 -13.50 -4.80
N GLU A 409 3.73 -12.78 -4.44
CA GLU A 409 3.65 -11.51 -3.72
C GLU A 409 2.85 -10.43 -4.47
N LEU A 410 2.95 -10.40 -5.80
CA LEU A 410 2.13 -9.53 -6.65
C LEU A 410 0.64 -9.89 -6.52
N ALA A 411 0.30 -11.17 -6.55
CA ALA A 411 -1.07 -11.63 -6.40
C ALA A 411 -1.61 -11.34 -4.99
N ASP A 412 -0.83 -11.60 -3.95
CA ASP A 412 -1.17 -11.31 -2.56
C ASP A 412 -1.40 -9.81 -2.32
N THR A 413 -0.57 -8.95 -2.95
CA THR A 413 -0.75 -7.49 -2.89
C THR A 413 -2.10 -7.07 -3.47
N VAL A 414 -2.45 -7.56 -4.65
CA VAL A 414 -3.73 -7.24 -5.29
C VAL A 414 -4.89 -7.77 -4.46
N GLN A 415 -4.80 -9.01 -3.99
CA GLN A 415 -5.85 -9.63 -3.17
C GLN A 415 -6.10 -8.85 -1.87
N ALA A 416 -5.04 -8.43 -1.19
CA ALA A 416 -5.13 -7.67 0.06
C ALA A 416 -5.70 -6.26 -0.13
N LEU A 417 -5.44 -5.61 -1.28
CA LEU A 417 -5.68 -4.18 -1.45
C LEU A 417 -6.77 -3.82 -2.48
N ARG A 418 -7.23 -4.75 -3.32
CA ARG A 418 -8.23 -4.47 -4.38
C ARG A 418 -9.57 -3.95 -3.84
N CYS A 419 -9.85 -4.16 -2.55
CA CYS A 419 -11.05 -3.64 -1.88
C CYS A 419 -11.03 -2.11 -1.71
N HIS A 420 -9.86 -1.44 -1.80
CA HIS A 420 -9.72 -0.01 -1.58
C HIS A 420 -9.99 0.80 -2.86
N PRO A 421 -11.07 1.61 -2.91
CA PRO A 421 -11.41 2.40 -4.08
C PRO A 421 -10.39 3.49 -4.44
N CYS A 422 -9.61 3.99 -3.49
CA CYS A 422 -8.57 5.00 -3.73
C CYS A 422 -7.46 4.53 -4.68
N ILE A 423 -7.19 3.22 -4.78
CA ILE A 423 -6.13 2.70 -5.65
C ILE A 423 -6.58 2.86 -7.11
N ALA A 424 -5.81 3.64 -7.86
CA ALA A 424 -6.04 3.93 -9.26
C ALA A 424 -5.12 3.15 -10.20
N CYS A 425 -3.91 2.86 -9.75
CA CYS A 425 -2.86 2.29 -10.60
C CYS A 425 -1.96 1.33 -9.81
N TRP A 426 -1.67 0.18 -10.42
CA TRP A 426 -0.65 -0.76 -9.95
C TRP A 426 0.67 -0.49 -10.68
N VAL A 427 1.78 -0.48 -9.95
CA VAL A 427 3.13 -0.24 -10.48
C VAL A 427 4.02 -1.45 -10.17
N PRO A 428 4.14 -2.44 -11.08
CA PRO A 428 4.91 -3.65 -10.80
C PRO A 428 6.41 -3.42 -10.67
N PHE A 429 6.98 -2.46 -11.40
CA PHE A 429 8.42 -2.21 -11.36
C PHE A 429 8.75 -0.72 -11.31
N ASN A 430 9.79 -0.41 -10.53
CA ASN A 430 10.39 0.91 -10.44
C ASN A 430 11.87 0.85 -10.80
N GLU A 431 12.32 1.73 -11.71
CA GLU A 431 13.73 1.99 -12.04
C GLU A 431 14.57 0.75 -12.34
N GLY A 432 13.94 -0.32 -12.81
CA GLY A 432 14.63 -1.57 -13.14
C GLY A 432 15.11 -2.36 -11.91
N TRP A 433 14.76 -1.97 -10.69
CA TRP A 433 15.17 -2.66 -9.46
C TRP A 433 14.45 -4.00 -9.33
N GLY A 434 15.17 -5.06 -9.69
CA GLY A 434 14.60 -6.39 -9.73
C GLY A 434 13.53 -6.59 -10.81
N GLN A 435 13.52 -5.79 -11.86
CA GLN A 435 12.59 -5.91 -12.98
C GLN A 435 12.88 -7.17 -13.82
N PHE A 436 11.83 -7.84 -14.25
CA PHE A 436 11.87 -8.96 -15.17
C PHE A 436 10.51 -9.22 -15.80
N ASP A 437 10.48 -9.65 -17.06
CA ASP A 437 9.25 -10.06 -17.76
C ASP A 437 8.04 -9.11 -17.51
N ALA A 438 8.25 -7.79 -17.56
CA ALA A 438 7.25 -6.79 -17.16
C ALA A 438 5.91 -6.96 -17.89
N GLY A 439 5.92 -7.35 -19.16
CA GLY A 439 4.70 -7.65 -19.90
C GLY A 439 3.86 -8.79 -19.30
N LYS A 440 4.50 -9.80 -18.66
CA LYS A 440 3.76 -10.86 -17.93
C LYS A 440 3.17 -10.34 -16.62
N ALA A 441 3.89 -9.46 -15.91
CA ALA A 441 3.36 -8.82 -14.71
C ALA A 441 2.12 -7.96 -15.02
N VAL A 442 2.13 -7.20 -16.12
CA VAL A 442 0.95 -6.45 -16.60
C VAL A 442 -0.23 -7.39 -16.87
N GLN A 443 0.00 -8.52 -17.54
CA GLN A 443 -1.08 -9.49 -17.82
C GLN A 443 -1.65 -10.08 -16.52
N ALA A 444 -0.78 -10.44 -15.57
CA ALA A 444 -1.19 -10.96 -14.27
C ALA A 444 -2.05 -9.92 -13.52
N LEU A 445 -1.61 -8.66 -13.44
CA LEU A 445 -2.37 -7.58 -12.81
C LEU A 445 -3.73 -7.38 -13.45
N ARG A 446 -3.83 -7.38 -14.78
CA ARG A 446 -5.12 -7.24 -15.49
C ARG A 446 -6.06 -8.41 -15.26
N THR A 447 -5.52 -9.62 -15.06
CA THR A 447 -6.33 -10.80 -14.72
C THR A 447 -6.85 -10.73 -13.28
N LEU A 448 -6.00 -10.29 -12.35
CA LEU A 448 -6.35 -10.19 -10.93
C LEU A 448 -7.27 -8.99 -10.64
N ASP A 449 -7.06 -7.88 -11.35
CA ASP A 449 -7.82 -6.64 -11.16
C ASP A 449 -7.88 -5.82 -12.46
N GLY A 450 -8.92 -6.02 -13.24
CA GLY A 450 -9.18 -5.29 -14.48
C GLY A 450 -9.76 -3.88 -14.28
N THR A 451 -9.96 -3.43 -13.02
CA THR A 451 -10.62 -2.14 -12.71
C THR A 451 -9.65 -1.00 -12.42
N ARG A 452 -8.34 -1.27 -12.42
CA ARG A 452 -7.27 -0.29 -12.21
C ARG A 452 -6.36 -0.21 -13.43
N LEU A 453 -5.68 0.92 -13.52
CA LEU A 453 -4.63 1.14 -14.52
C LEU A 453 -3.34 0.43 -14.12
N VAL A 454 -2.43 0.25 -15.08
CA VAL A 454 -1.11 -0.35 -14.83
C VAL A 454 -0.02 0.54 -15.41
N ASP A 455 0.93 0.96 -14.57
CA ASP A 455 2.20 1.58 -14.95
C ASP A 455 3.28 0.48 -14.98
N GLU A 456 3.54 -0.11 -16.14
CA GLU A 456 4.38 -1.31 -16.32
C GLU A 456 5.75 -1.21 -15.68
N ALA A 457 6.43 -0.06 -15.90
CA ALA A 457 7.79 0.18 -15.45
C ALA A 457 7.98 1.68 -15.24
N SER A 458 7.90 2.11 -13.98
CA SER A 458 8.06 3.51 -13.65
C SER A 458 9.52 3.94 -13.81
N GLY A 459 9.74 4.95 -14.64
CA GLY A 459 11.04 5.54 -14.92
C GLY A 459 11.70 5.01 -16.19
N TRP A 460 12.26 3.83 -16.17
CA TRP A 460 13.01 3.25 -17.31
C TRP A 460 12.81 1.76 -17.47
N PHE A 461 13.38 1.21 -18.55
CA PHE A 461 13.22 -0.17 -19.02
C PHE A 461 11.79 -0.49 -19.43
N ASP A 462 11.08 0.50 -20.00
CA ASP A 462 9.72 0.43 -20.50
C ASP A 462 9.61 -0.56 -21.68
N GLN A 463 8.91 -1.68 -21.50
CA GLN A 463 8.71 -2.69 -22.53
C GLN A 463 7.54 -2.36 -23.46
N GLY A 464 6.77 -1.30 -23.18
CA GLY A 464 5.67 -0.80 -23.99
C GLY A 464 4.31 -1.32 -23.59
N GLY A 465 4.18 -2.02 -22.48
CA GLY A 465 2.92 -2.49 -21.89
C GLY A 465 2.26 -1.46 -20.97
N GLY A 466 1.18 -1.89 -20.29
CA GLY A 466 0.41 -1.05 -19.38
C GLY A 466 -0.32 0.10 -20.06
N ASP A 467 -0.84 1.02 -19.24
CA ASP A 467 -1.67 2.15 -19.68
C ASP A 467 -0.89 3.47 -19.62
N VAL A 468 0.24 3.48 -18.93
CA VAL A 468 1.02 4.67 -18.60
C VAL A 468 2.34 4.68 -19.35
N HIS A 469 2.70 5.85 -19.86
CA HIS A 469 4.04 6.17 -20.30
C HIS A 469 4.72 7.00 -19.22
N SER A 470 5.50 6.32 -18.40
CA SER A 470 6.05 6.84 -17.15
C SER A 470 7.45 7.43 -17.34
N LEU A 471 7.71 8.56 -16.72
CA LEU A 471 8.96 9.31 -16.81
C LEU A 471 9.48 9.67 -15.42
N HIS A 472 10.79 9.41 -15.17
CA HIS A 472 11.53 10.03 -14.09
C HIS A 472 12.42 11.13 -14.65
N ASN A 473 12.38 12.30 -14.07
CA ASN A 473 13.19 13.44 -14.56
C ASN A 473 13.70 14.35 -13.43
N TYR A 474 14.93 14.16 -13.06
CA TYR A 474 15.62 15.01 -12.08
C TYR A 474 16.63 15.98 -12.72
N PHE A 475 17.18 15.65 -13.88
CA PHE A 475 18.36 16.31 -14.43
C PHE A 475 18.19 16.92 -15.81
N TYR A 476 17.23 16.45 -16.61
CA TYR A 476 17.10 16.83 -18.01
C TYR A 476 16.01 17.88 -18.24
N PRO A 477 16.11 18.69 -19.30
CA PRO A 477 14.98 19.52 -19.74
C PRO A 477 13.74 18.67 -20.01
N LEU A 478 12.65 18.96 -19.30
CA LEU A 478 11.40 18.22 -19.47
C LEU A 478 10.76 18.56 -20.82
N ARG A 479 10.55 17.55 -21.65
CA ARG A 479 9.90 17.66 -22.95
C ARG A 479 8.91 16.52 -23.14
N ILE A 480 7.62 16.81 -23.00
CA ILE A 480 6.56 15.86 -23.25
C ILE A 480 6.19 15.90 -24.75
N ARG A 481 5.89 14.72 -25.27
CA ARG A 481 5.35 14.52 -26.62
C ARG A 481 4.13 13.59 -26.51
N PRO A 482 3.09 13.80 -27.33
CA PRO A 482 1.96 12.88 -27.40
C PRO A 482 2.42 11.44 -27.63
N GLN A 483 1.82 10.52 -26.90
CA GLN A 483 2.14 9.09 -26.90
C GLN A 483 0.86 8.27 -27.12
N LYS A 484 1.02 6.97 -27.41
CA LYS A 484 -0.08 6.01 -27.48
C LYS A 484 -0.61 5.57 -26.09
N ARG A 485 0.08 5.95 -25.02
CA ARG A 485 -0.29 5.74 -23.62
C ARG A 485 -0.31 7.08 -22.89
N THR A 486 -1.07 7.18 -21.82
CA THR A 486 -1.16 8.40 -21.02
C THR A 486 0.19 8.72 -20.36
N VAL A 487 0.61 9.99 -20.42
CA VAL A 487 1.95 10.40 -19.95
C VAL A 487 1.91 10.81 -18.48
N ALA A 488 2.78 10.22 -17.71
CA ALA A 488 3.02 10.57 -16.31
C ALA A 488 4.48 10.98 -16.07
N LEU A 489 4.67 12.01 -15.28
CA LEU A 489 5.95 12.35 -14.65
C LEU A 489 5.92 11.75 -13.25
N SER A 490 6.27 10.47 -13.18
CA SER A 490 6.07 9.61 -12.02
C SER A 490 7.13 9.78 -10.93
N GLU A 491 8.23 10.49 -11.23
CA GLU A 491 9.15 11.05 -10.24
C GLU A 491 9.87 12.27 -10.80
N TYR A 492 9.95 13.35 -10.00
CA TYR A 492 10.69 14.55 -10.36
C TYR A 492 10.89 15.48 -9.13
N GLY A 493 11.80 16.43 -9.26
CA GLY A 493 12.03 17.45 -8.25
C GLY A 493 13.15 17.08 -7.28
N GLY A 494 12.81 16.64 -6.08
CA GLY A 494 13.80 16.16 -5.11
C GLY A 494 14.76 17.21 -4.58
N ILE A 495 14.32 18.49 -4.44
CA ILE A 495 15.16 19.59 -3.95
C ILE A 495 15.35 19.43 -2.45
N ALA A 496 16.58 19.14 -2.03
CA ALA A 496 16.95 18.97 -0.64
C ALA A 496 17.06 20.30 0.10
N TRP A 497 16.62 20.33 1.33
CA TRP A 497 16.90 21.36 2.30
C TRP A 497 16.83 20.78 3.72
N PRO A 498 17.98 20.59 4.40
CA PRO A 498 18.00 20.22 5.80
C PRO A 498 17.47 21.40 6.63
N MET A 499 16.25 21.24 7.17
CA MET A 499 15.61 22.31 7.94
C MET A 499 16.21 22.36 9.34
N PRO A 500 16.67 23.55 9.83
CA PRO A 500 17.22 23.71 11.18
C PRO A 500 16.27 23.20 12.27
N GLY A 501 16.79 22.36 13.18
CA GLY A 501 16.02 21.70 14.25
C GLY A 501 15.34 20.38 13.82
N HIS A 502 15.45 19.99 12.54
CA HIS A 502 14.91 18.77 11.97
C HIS A 502 15.93 18.08 11.05
N GLU A 503 17.23 18.24 11.37
CA GLU A 503 18.32 17.74 10.55
C GLU A 503 18.39 16.20 10.57
N PRO A 504 18.85 15.60 9.45
CA PRO A 504 19.04 14.16 9.39
C PRO A 504 20.18 13.72 10.31
N PRO A 505 20.16 12.45 10.77
CA PRO A 505 21.16 11.96 11.73
C PRO A 505 22.58 11.86 11.17
N HIS A 506 22.78 11.80 9.84
CA HIS A 506 24.10 11.52 9.24
C HIS A 506 24.48 12.47 8.11
N LYS A 507 23.91 12.32 6.92
CA LYS A 507 24.28 13.06 5.71
C LYS A 507 23.05 13.60 5.00
N THR A 508 23.25 14.65 4.21
CA THR A 508 22.19 15.19 3.35
C THR A 508 22.25 14.54 1.98
N TYR A 509 21.14 13.94 1.55
CA TYR A 509 20.95 13.42 0.20
C TYR A 509 19.76 14.10 -0.48
N GLY A 510 19.85 14.29 -1.82
CA GLY A 510 18.80 14.83 -2.68
C GLY A 510 19.36 15.39 -4.00
N TYR A 511 18.45 15.88 -4.85
CA TYR A 511 18.77 16.30 -6.23
C TYR A 511 19.03 17.82 -6.32
N GLY A 512 20.03 18.27 -5.58
CA GLY A 512 20.42 19.68 -5.42
C GLY A 512 19.85 20.30 -4.15
N THR A 513 20.64 21.15 -3.49
CA THR A 513 20.36 21.69 -2.16
C THR A 513 19.95 23.16 -2.21
N ALA A 514 18.89 23.53 -1.53
CA ALA A 514 18.51 24.91 -1.22
C ALA A 514 19.17 25.32 0.11
N LYS A 515 19.49 26.62 0.25
CA LYS A 515 20.13 27.16 1.45
C LYS A 515 19.13 27.51 2.57
N ASP A 516 17.91 27.82 2.19
CA ASP A 516 16.86 28.26 3.09
C ASP A 516 15.46 28.01 2.52
N ARG A 517 14.41 28.28 3.33
CA ARG A 517 13.00 28.16 2.95
C ARG A 517 12.64 29.01 1.73
N GLN A 518 13.22 30.19 1.62
CA GLN A 518 12.92 31.13 0.53
C GLN A 518 13.40 30.55 -0.80
N GLU A 519 14.65 30.08 -0.84
CA GLU A 519 15.22 29.46 -2.04
C GLU A 519 14.49 28.16 -2.40
N LEU A 520 14.19 27.31 -1.42
CA LEU A 520 13.41 26.08 -1.65
C LEU A 520 12.07 26.41 -2.31
N THR A 521 11.32 27.36 -1.74
CA THR A 521 10.01 27.81 -2.27
C THR A 521 10.14 28.39 -3.67
N ALA A 522 11.14 29.22 -3.91
CA ALA A 522 11.37 29.83 -5.22
C ALA A 522 11.71 28.79 -6.29
N ARG A 523 12.58 27.82 -5.96
CA ARG A 523 12.96 26.71 -6.86
C ARG A 523 11.78 25.79 -7.13
N TYR A 524 10.97 25.44 -6.11
CA TYR A 524 9.74 24.68 -6.26
C TYR A 524 8.77 25.38 -7.22
N LYS A 525 8.45 26.66 -6.98
CA LYS A 525 7.59 27.46 -7.88
C LYS A 525 8.12 27.51 -9.31
N LYS A 526 9.42 27.73 -9.48
CA LYS A 526 10.05 27.78 -10.81
C LYS A 526 9.90 26.44 -11.54
N LEU A 527 10.18 25.33 -10.87
CA LEU A 527 10.02 23.98 -11.43
C LEU A 527 8.58 23.75 -11.87
N GLN A 528 7.62 23.98 -11.01
CA GLN A 528 6.22 23.72 -11.29
C GLN A 528 5.66 24.64 -12.38
N LEU A 529 5.84 25.93 -12.27
CA LEU A 529 5.18 26.89 -13.15
C LEU A 529 5.92 27.13 -14.48
N LYS A 530 7.25 26.98 -14.51
CA LYS A 530 8.04 27.23 -15.73
C LYS A 530 8.42 25.96 -16.48
N THR A 531 8.50 24.82 -15.80
CA THR A 531 8.93 23.56 -16.43
C THR A 531 7.78 22.59 -16.60
N VAL A 532 6.98 22.35 -15.55
CA VAL A 532 5.92 21.33 -15.54
C VAL A 532 4.64 21.85 -16.19
N LEU A 533 4.09 22.98 -15.74
CA LEU A 533 2.83 23.55 -16.20
C LEU A 533 2.69 23.60 -17.72
N PRO A 534 3.70 24.08 -18.51
CA PRO A 534 3.59 24.11 -19.97
C PRO A 534 3.52 22.73 -20.64
N GLN A 535 3.82 21.66 -19.92
CA GLN A 535 3.76 20.30 -20.46
C GLN A 535 2.35 19.68 -20.35
N LEU A 536 1.46 20.28 -19.57
CA LEU A 536 0.06 19.82 -19.46
C LEU A 536 -0.64 19.90 -20.82
N GLU A 537 -0.45 20.98 -21.57
CA GLU A 537 -0.98 21.12 -22.94
C GLU A 537 -0.46 20.03 -23.89
N LYS A 538 0.77 19.52 -23.65
CA LYS A 538 1.42 18.51 -24.49
C LYS A 538 1.09 17.05 -24.12
N GLY A 539 0.17 16.85 -23.16
CA GLY A 539 -0.30 15.52 -22.79
C GLY A 539 0.13 15.02 -21.41
N LEU A 540 0.91 15.79 -20.65
CA LEU A 540 1.24 15.41 -19.27
C LEU A 540 -0.04 15.41 -18.42
N SER A 541 -0.32 14.31 -17.70
CA SER A 541 -1.58 14.11 -16.99
C SER A 541 -1.42 13.60 -15.57
N ALA A 542 -0.20 13.18 -15.18
CA ALA A 542 0.11 12.82 -13.80
C ALA A 542 1.47 13.38 -13.40
N LEU A 543 1.56 13.81 -12.15
CA LEU A 543 2.71 14.46 -11.53
C LEU A 543 2.95 13.84 -10.15
N VAL A 544 4.13 13.28 -9.90
CA VAL A 544 4.52 12.76 -8.59
C VAL A 544 5.83 13.42 -8.18
N TYR A 545 5.73 14.43 -7.32
CA TYR A 545 6.90 15.15 -6.81
C TYR A 545 7.63 14.31 -5.74
N THR A 546 8.93 14.22 -5.80
CA THR A 546 9.80 13.55 -4.83
C THR A 546 10.25 14.55 -3.78
N GLN A 547 9.77 14.48 -2.48
CA GLN A 547 8.83 13.48 -1.99
C GLN A 547 7.93 14.08 -0.89
N LEU A 548 7.10 13.27 -0.25
CA LEU A 548 6.18 13.70 0.81
C LEU A 548 6.93 14.20 2.04
N THR A 549 7.71 13.33 2.67
CA THR A 549 8.49 13.64 3.88
C THR A 549 9.98 13.41 3.65
N ASP A 550 10.80 14.06 4.42
CA ASP A 550 12.18 13.62 4.61
C ASP A 550 12.17 12.19 5.18
N VAL A 551 13.19 11.40 4.82
CA VAL A 551 13.41 10.06 5.37
C VAL A 551 14.91 9.86 5.56
N GLU A 552 15.34 9.71 6.80
CA GLU A 552 16.77 9.54 7.14
C GLU A 552 17.67 10.59 6.47
N ASP A 553 18.64 10.18 5.65
CA ASP A 553 19.55 11.08 4.93
C ASP A 553 18.86 11.85 3.79
N GLU A 554 17.72 11.37 3.30
CA GLU A 554 17.02 11.93 2.15
C GLU A 554 16.13 13.10 2.58
N VAL A 555 16.66 14.34 2.49
CA VAL A 555 16.03 15.56 2.99
C VAL A 555 15.42 16.40 1.87
N ASN A 556 14.68 15.76 0.97
CA ASN A 556 13.99 16.38 -0.17
C ASN A 556 12.46 16.35 -0.05
N GLY A 557 11.95 15.98 1.13
CA GLY A 557 10.52 16.01 1.44
C GLY A 557 9.93 17.41 1.44
N LEU A 558 8.61 17.51 1.20
CA LEU A 558 7.84 18.73 1.46
C LEU A 558 7.58 18.91 2.96
N PHE A 559 7.53 17.81 3.71
CA PHE A 559 7.47 17.83 5.17
C PHE A 559 8.80 17.38 5.76
N THR A 560 9.06 17.81 6.98
CA THR A 560 10.15 17.26 7.80
C THR A 560 9.86 15.79 8.15
N TYR A 561 10.88 15.01 8.53
CA TYR A 561 10.72 13.58 8.83
C TYR A 561 9.72 13.32 9.97
N ASP A 562 9.70 14.19 10.97
CA ASP A 562 8.76 14.16 12.11
C ASP A 562 7.37 14.76 11.80
N ARG A 563 7.12 15.22 10.56
CA ARG A 563 5.88 15.88 10.11
C ARG A 563 5.55 17.17 10.89
N ALA A 564 6.49 17.72 11.62
CA ALA A 564 6.25 18.92 12.43
C ALA A 564 6.14 20.19 11.58
N ALA A 565 6.70 20.19 10.36
CA ALA A 565 6.70 21.38 9.51
C ALA A 565 6.57 21.05 8.01
N VAL A 566 5.83 21.91 7.29
CA VAL A 566 5.90 22.02 5.83
C VAL A 566 7.13 22.86 5.49
N LYS A 567 8.07 22.30 4.74
CA LYS A 567 9.38 22.92 4.47
C LYS A 567 9.29 24.15 3.54
N PRO A 568 8.66 24.08 2.35
CA PRO A 568 8.39 25.28 1.55
C PRO A 568 7.25 26.11 2.17
N ASP A 569 6.99 27.29 1.63
CA ASP A 569 5.82 28.08 2.00
C ASP A 569 4.52 27.37 1.57
N ALA A 570 3.67 27.01 2.51
CA ALA A 570 2.46 26.26 2.26
C ALA A 570 1.45 26.99 1.36
N ASN A 571 1.36 28.35 1.46
CA ASN A 571 0.50 29.15 0.60
C ASN A 571 1.02 29.13 -0.85
N ALA A 572 2.35 29.17 -1.02
CA ALA A 572 2.96 29.04 -2.32
C ALA A 572 2.69 27.67 -2.95
N VAL A 573 2.75 26.58 -2.17
CA VAL A 573 2.41 25.21 -2.65
C VAL A 573 0.95 25.16 -3.08
N ARG A 574 0.01 25.62 -2.26
CA ARG A 574 -1.43 25.67 -2.61
C ARG A 574 -1.68 26.47 -3.89
N SER A 575 -1.08 27.66 -4.00
CA SER A 575 -1.23 28.50 -5.18
C SER A 575 -0.70 27.84 -6.46
N VAL A 576 0.41 27.12 -6.37
CA VAL A 576 0.98 26.35 -7.48
C VAL A 576 0.06 25.22 -7.89
N ASN A 577 -0.44 24.44 -6.95
CA ASN A 577 -1.35 23.32 -7.24
C ASN A 577 -2.68 23.79 -7.85
N ALA A 578 -3.22 24.91 -7.36
CA ALA A 578 -4.38 25.55 -7.97
C ALA A 578 -4.11 26.02 -9.42
N ALA A 579 -2.94 26.57 -9.70
CA ALA A 579 -2.55 27.00 -11.04
C ALA A 579 -2.40 25.79 -12.00
N LEU A 580 -1.81 24.68 -11.53
CA LEU A 580 -1.71 23.44 -12.32
C LEU A 580 -3.11 22.87 -12.64
N ALA A 581 -4.01 22.83 -11.68
CA ALA A 581 -5.38 22.36 -11.86
C ALA A 581 -6.16 23.26 -12.84
N ALA A 582 -6.05 24.57 -12.70
CA ALA A 582 -6.69 25.54 -13.60
C ALA A 582 -6.17 25.40 -15.05
N GLU A 583 -4.88 25.26 -15.24
CA GLU A 583 -4.28 25.06 -16.56
C GLU A 583 -4.71 23.72 -17.15
N PHE A 584 -4.75 22.64 -16.38
CA PHE A 584 -5.22 21.34 -16.86
C PHE A 584 -6.69 21.41 -17.30
N ALA A 585 -7.54 22.05 -16.51
CA ALA A 585 -8.94 22.28 -16.88
C ALA A 585 -9.06 23.11 -18.17
N ARG A 586 -8.21 24.12 -18.37
CA ARG A 586 -8.17 24.93 -19.58
C ARG A 586 -7.82 24.12 -20.83
N VAL A 587 -6.80 23.25 -20.73
CA VAL A 587 -6.30 22.49 -21.89
C VAL A 587 -7.10 21.25 -22.21
N THR A 588 -7.93 20.74 -21.31
CA THR A 588 -8.76 19.55 -21.52
C THR A 588 -10.20 19.85 -21.89
N ASN A 589 -10.71 21.06 -21.56
CA ASN A 589 -12.06 21.46 -21.93
C ASN A 589 -12.14 21.87 -23.41
N PRO A 590 -13.27 21.58 -24.09
CA PRO A 590 -13.50 22.09 -25.44
C PRO A 590 -13.48 23.62 -25.40
N ALA A 591 -12.74 24.23 -26.33
CA ALA A 591 -12.79 25.67 -26.51
C ALA A 591 -14.24 26.13 -26.54
N LYS A 592 -14.66 27.02 -25.65
CA LYS A 592 -15.93 27.72 -25.81
C LYS A 592 -15.85 28.42 -27.18
N LYS A 593 -16.62 27.89 -28.16
CA LYS A 593 -16.78 28.52 -29.45
C LYS A 593 -17.48 29.88 -29.29
#